data_fb13caaa2e820fa5adb2e5e585547522
#
_entry.id   fb13caaa2e820fa5adb2e5e585547522
#
_cell.length_a   1.000
_cell.length_b   1.000
_cell.length_c   1.000
_cell.angle_alpha   90.00
_cell.angle_beta   90.00
_cell.angle_gamma   90.00
#
_symmetry.space_group_name_H-M   'P 1'
#
loop_
_entity.id
_entity.type
_entity.pdbx_description
1 polymer ?
#
loop_
_entity_poly.entity_id
_entity_poly.type
_entity_poly.pdbx_seq_one_letter_code
_entity_poly.pdbx_strand_id
1 'polypeptide(L)'
;NEGQVAAREVGSENQLPPACANKVICGDSRALDMPDNCVHLVVTSPPYNASKTYDDDLSLAEYLQMLFDVFQECYRVLAPGGRMVVNVANLGRKPYIPLSSHINLMMNQIGFLMRGEVIWDKSASAGSSCAWGSFQSASNPCLRDIHEYLLIFSKGDYKLPRDKKQRAEGRI
;
A
#
# COMPACT_ATOMS: atom_id res chain seq x y z
N ASN A 1 -10.06 16.80 -18.08
CA ASN A 1 -8.72 16.19 -17.87
C ASN A 1 -7.78 17.08 -17.06
N GLU A 2 -8.33 17.96 -16.23
CA GLU A 2 -7.58 18.82 -15.31
C GLU A 2 -7.44 18.09 -13.97
N GLY A 3 -6.36 17.35 -13.79
CA GLY A 3 -6.09 16.61 -12.56
C GLY A 3 -5.03 15.52 -12.66
N GLN A 4 -4.45 15.31 -13.82
CA GLN A 4 -3.27 14.48 -13.91
C GLN A 4 -2.07 15.28 -13.36
N VAL A 5 -1.61 14.89 -12.17
CA VAL A 5 -0.28 15.29 -11.69
C VAL A 5 0.71 14.94 -12.79
N ALA A 6 1.44 15.93 -13.30
CA ALA A 6 2.45 15.73 -14.33
C ALA A 6 3.38 14.59 -13.85
N ALA A 7 3.57 13.59 -14.71
CA ALA A 7 4.47 12.48 -14.41
C ALA A 7 5.85 13.08 -14.05
N ARG A 8 6.31 12.83 -12.83
CA ARG A 8 7.67 13.22 -12.44
C ARG A 8 8.64 12.47 -13.32
N GLU A 9 9.68 13.14 -13.80
CA GLU A 9 10.78 12.45 -14.46
C GLU A 9 11.33 11.40 -13.51
N VAL A 10 11.15 10.14 -13.87
CA VAL A 10 11.67 9.00 -13.15
C VAL A 10 12.90 8.52 -13.89
N GLY A 11 14.06 8.62 -13.26
CA GLY A 11 15.34 8.22 -13.85
C GLY A 11 15.35 6.79 -14.42
N SER A 12 16.50 6.35 -14.91
CA SER A 12 16.68 4.99 -15.43
C SER A 12 16.66 3.94 -14.31
N GLU A 13 16.35 2.68 -14.69
CA GLU A 13 16.42 1.52 -13.81
C GLU A 13 17.89 1.25 -13.39
N ASN A 14 18.09 0.98 -12.10
CA ASN A 14 19.36 0.56 -11.51
C ASN A 14 19.32 -0.94 -11.15
N GLN A 15 20.49 -1.54 -10.99
CA GLN A 15 20.57 -2.92 -10.53
C GLN A 15 20.41 -3.01 -9.00
N LEU A 16 19.67 -4.04 -8.55
CA LEU A 16 19.59 -4.38 -7.14
C LEU A 16 20.96 -4.92 -6.69
N PRO A 17 21.55 -4.38 -5.59
CA PRO A 17 22.80 -4.89 -5.06
C PRO A 17 22.68 -6.37 -4.68
N PRO A 18 23.69 -7.21 -5.00
CA PRO A 18 23.71 -8.63 -4.60
C PRO A 18 23.56 -8.84 -3.09
N ALA A 19 24.01 -7.88 -2.30
CA ALA A 19 23.87 -7.88 -0.85
C ALA A 19 22.41 -7.85 -0.38
N CYS A 20 21.49 -7.33 -1.19
CA CYS A 20 20.06 -7.23 -0.88
C CYS A 20 19.22 -8.35 -1.52
N ALA A 21 19.79 -9.10 -2.48
CA ALA A 21 19.04 -10.12 -3.21
C ALA A 21 18.83 -11.39 -2.38
N ASN A 22 17.58 -11.90 -2.36
CA ASN A 22 17.19 -13.15 -1.68
C ASN A 22 17.54 -13.18 -0.17
N LYS A 23 17.43 -12.04 0.51
CA LYS A 23 17.76 -11.92 1.94
C LYS A 23 16.62 -11.27 2.72
N VAL A 24 16.54 -11.61 4.00
CA VAL A 24 15.79 -10.85 4.99
C VAL A 24 16.73 -9.85 5.63
N ILE A 25 16.37 -8.57 5.57
CA ILE A 25 17.18 -7.47 6.08
C ILE A 25 16.40 -6.81 7.21
N CYS A 26 17.02 -6.70 8.39
CA CYS A 26 16.46 -5.94 9.50
C CYS A 26 16.91 -4.48 9.37
N GLY A 27 15.95 -3.54 9.34
CA GLY A 27 16.23 -2.12 9.20
C GLY A 27 15.00 -1.26 9.26
N ASP A 28 15.18 0.04 9.19
CA ASP A 28 14.10 1.02 9.13
C ASP A 28 13.63 1.19 7.68
N SER A 29 12.36 0.89 7.43
CA SER A 29 11.79 1.02 6.08
C SER A 29 11.66 2.46 5.58
N ARG A 30 11.92 3.45 6.44
CA ARG A 30 11.99 4.88 6.06
C ARG A 30 13.32 5.27 5.45
N ALA A 31 14.32 4.39 5.53
CA ALA A 31 15.69 4.62 5.02
C ALA A 31 16.31 3.30 4.57
N LEU A 32 15.96 2.85 3.36
CA LEU A 32 16.46 1.59 2.81
C LEU A 32 17.87 1.77 2.22
N ASP A 33 18.80 0.93 2.61
CA ASP A 33 20.14 0.88 2.02
C ASP A 33 20.12 0.22 0.63
N MET A 34 19.43 0.87 -0.29
CA MET A 34 19.23 0.44 -1.68
C MET A 34 19.32 1.63 -2.63
N PRO A 35 19.85 1.45 -3.84
CA PRO A 35 19.81 2.48 -4.89
C PRO A 35 18.37 2.85 -5.28
N ASP A 36 18.23 4.03 -5.87
CA ASP A 36 17.00 4.44 -6.52
C ASP A 36 16.67 3.47 -7.68
N ASN A 37 15.39 3.26 -7.96
CA ASN A 37 14.92 2.58 -9.18
C ASN A 37 15.43 1.12 -9.35
N CYS A 38 15.66 0.38 -8.28
CA CYS A 38 16.24 -0.97 -8.34
C CYS A 38 15.25 -2.12 -8.03
N VAL A 39 14.01 -1.80 -7.62
CA VAL A 39 13.01 -2.80 -7.21
C VAL A 39 11.79 -2.75 -8.13
N HIS A 40 11.30 -3.88 -8.59
CA HIS A 40 10.15 -3.94 -9.50
C HIS A 40 8.80 -4.10 -8.82
N LEU A 41 8.81 -4.66 -7.61
CA LEU A 41 7.59 -4.92 -6.85
C LEU A 41 7.84 -4.68 -5.36
N VAL A 42 6.95 -3.91 -4.74
CA VAL A 42 6.82 -3.79 -3.30
C VAL A 42 5.44 -4.32 -2.90
N VAL A 43 5.39 -5.22 -1.93
CA VAL A 43 4.14 -5.71 -1.33
C VAL A 43 4.25 -5.50 0.18
N THR A 44 3.28 -4.84 0.76
CA THR A 44 3.26 -4.57 2.19
C THR A 44 1.84 -4.58 2.77
N SER A 45 1.74 -4.97 4.03
CA SER A 45 0.58 -4.78 4.87
C SER A 45 1.05 -4.06 6.13
N PRO A 46 0.96 -2.73 6.18
CA PRO A 46 1.43 -1.98 7.34
C PRO A 46 0.59 -2.33 8.58
N PRO A 47 1.12 -2.18 9.80
CA PRO A 47 0.30 -2.27 11.01
C PRO A 47 -0.82 -1.25 10.93
N TYR A 48 -2.04 -1.63 11.38
CA TYR A 48 -3.23 -0.77 11.19
C TYR A 48 -3.42 0.28 12.28
N ASN A 49 -2.48 0.41 13.22
CA ASN A 49 -2.60 1.25 14.41
C ASN A 49 -3.91 0.94 15.19
N ALA A 50 -4.17 -0.34 15.38
CA ALA A 50 -5.42 -0.86 15.90
C ALA A 50 -5.38 -1.15 17.40
N SER A 51 -4.47 -0.53 18.18
CA SER A 51 -4.26 -0.76 19.62
C SER A 51 -3.99 -2.24 19.94
N LYS A 52 -3.21 -2.91 19.13
CA LYS A 52 -2.68 -4.25 19.42
C LYS A 52 -1.33 -4.09 20.10
N THR A 53 -0.90 -5.14 20.82
CA THR A 53 0.34 -5.14 21.63
C THR A 53 1.63 -4.82 20.88
N TYR A 54 1.59 -4.75 19.54
CA TYR A 54 2.69 -4.38 18.66
C TYR A 54 2.47 -3.03 17.94
N ASP A 55 1.31 -2.39 18.17
CA ASP A 55 1.04 -1.04 17.67
C ASP A 55 1.34 -0.08 18.84
N ASP A 56 2.41 0.68 18.74
CA ASP A 56 2.61 1.83 19.62
C ASP A 56 1.43 2.77 19.44
N ASP A 57 0.96 3.38 20.53
CA ASP A 57 -0.21 4.28 20.56
C ASP A 57 0.13 5.63 19.87
N LEU A 58 0.45 5.57 18.58
CA LEU A 58 0.61 6.76 17.75
C LEU A 58 -0.74 7.42 17.52
N SER A 59 -0.77 8.73 17.55
CA SER A 59 -1.91 9.46 17.00
C SER A 59 -2.10 9.12 15.53
N LEU A 60 -3.31 9.29 15.00
CA LEU A 60 -3.56 9.05 13.57
C LEU A 60 -2.62 9.88 12.68
N ALA A 61 -2.33 11.11 13.07
CA ALA A 61 -1.44 12.00 12.31
C ALA A 61 0.01 11.47 12.27
N GLU A 62 0.55 11.04 13.41
CA GLU A 62 1.89 10.45 13.50
C GLU A 62 1.97 9.14 12.73
N TYR A 63 0.96 8.30 12.82
CA TYR A 63 0.87 7.07 12.06
C TYR A 63 0.84 7.32 10.54
N LEU A 64 0.02 8.27 10.07
CA LEU A 64 -0.03 8.62 8.66
C LEU A 64 1.28 9.26 8.17
N GLN A 65 1.96 10.04 9.01
CA GLN A 65 3.28 10.58 8.66
C GLN A 65 4.32 9.47 8.55
N MET A 66 4.35 8.53 9.47
CA MET A 66 5.23 7.36 9.39
C MET A 66 4.99 6.57 8.08
N LEU A 67 3.74 6.31 7.72
CA LEU A 67 3.42 5.65 6.45
C LEU A 67 3.87 6.45 5.23
N PHE A 68 3.71 7.78 5.29
CA PHE A 68 4.15 8.67 4.21
C PHE A 68 5.66 8.54 3.98
N ASP A 69 6.46 8.56 5.04
CA ASP A 69 7.92 8.44 4.97
C ASP A 69 8.34 7.07 4.38
N VAL A 70 7.71 5.98 4.83
CA VAL A 70 7.94 4.63 4.29
C VAL A 70 7.56 4.55 2.82
N PHE A 71 6.41 5.10 2.43
CA PHE A 71 5.95 5.01 1.04
C PHE A 71 6.74 5.93 0.09
N GLN A 72 7.26 7.06 0.58
CA GLN A 72 8.23 7.85 -0.18
C GLN A 72 9.49 7.06 -0.47
N GLU A 73 10.01 6.34 0.52
CA GLU A 73 11.19 5.51 0.36
C GLU A 73 10.91 4.31 -0.59
N CYS A 74 9.74 3.69 -0.49
CA CYS A 74 9.30 2.69 -1.46
C CYS A 74 9.22 3.27 -2.88
N TYR A 75 8.74 4.52 -3.03
CA TYR A 75 8.73 5.20 -4.32
C TYR A 75 10.14 5.41 -4.86
N ARG A 76 11.08 5.82 -4.02
CA ARG A 76 12.47 6.04 -4.41
C ARG A 76 13.10 4.77 -4.99
N VAL A 77 12.97 3.64 -4.29
CA VAL A 77 13.61 2.38 -4.71
C VAL A 77 12.89 1.66 -5.85
N LEU A 78 11.60 1.92 -6.07
CA LEU A 78 10.87 1.32 -7.18
C LEU A 78 11.40 1.80 -8.53
N ALA A 79 11.62 0.85 -9.45
CA ALA A 79 11.95 1.13 -10.83
C ALA A 79 10.78 1.80 -11.57
N PRO A 80 11.04 2.58 -12.65
CA PRO A 80 9.98 3.13 -13.50
C PRO A 80 9.03 2.04 -13.99
N GLY A 81 7.74 2.25 -13.85
CA GLY A 81 6.71 1.25 -14.15
C GLY A 81 6.62 0.09 -13.15
N GLY A 82 7.43 0.08 -12.09
CA GLY A 82 7.34 -0.86 -10.98
C GLY A 82 6.00 -0.76 -10.24
N ARG A 83 5.68 -1.79 -9.48
CA ARG A 83 4.39 -1.93 -8.78
C ARG A 83 4.55 -1.85 -7.28
N MET A 84 3.60 -1.19 -6.64
CA MET A 84 3.41 -1.29 -5.20
C MET A 84 2.00 -1.78 -4.89
N VAL A 85 1.91 -2.75 -3.99
CA VAL A 85 0.63 -3.27 -3.48
C VAL A 85 0.59 -3.04 -1.98
N VAL A 86 -0.43 -2.34 -1.52
CA VAL A 86 -0.67 -2.10 -0.10
C VAL A 86 -1.94 -2.84 0.30
N ASN A 87 -1.80 -3.82 1.18
CA ASN A 87 -2.94 -4.49 1.80
C ASN A 87 -3.35 -3.74 3.06
N VAL A 88 -4.60 -3.32 3.16
CA VAL A 88 -5.10 -2.56 4.30
C VAL A 88 -6.59 -2.82 4.56
N ALA A 89 -6.97 -2.87 5.83
CA ALA A 89 -8.36 -2.78 6.25
C ALA A 89 -8.68 -1.37 6.77
N ASN A 90 -9.92 -0.95 6.59
CA ASN A 90 -10.45 0.22 7.31
C ASN A 90 -10.72 -0.16 8.77
N LEU A 91 -10.70 0.82 9.66
CA LEU A 91 -10.91 0.58 11.08
C LEU A 91 -12.35 0.94 11.46
N GLY A 92 -13.15 -0.08 11.78
CA GLY A 92 -14.52 0.05 12.25
C GLY A 92 -14.63 0.61 13.67
N ARG A 93 -13.93 1.70 13.96
CA ARG A 93 -13.94 2.37 15.28
C ARG A 93 -15.00 3.48 15.33
N LYS A 94 -15.09 4.14 16.47
CA LYS A 94 -15.91 5.34 16.67
C LYS A 94 -14.99 6.53 17.01
N PRO A 95 -14.73 7.41 16.02
CA PRO A 95 -15.23 7.41 14.66
C PRO A 95 -14.58 6.33 13.76
N TYR A 96 -15.26 5.97 12.68
CA TYR A 96 -14.73 5.09 11.62
C TYR A 96 -13.53 5.74 10.93
N ILE A 97 -12.45 4.98 10.73
CA ILE A 97 -11.23 5.49 10.10
C ILE A 97 -11.05 4.81 8.74
N PRO A 98 -11.25 5.53 7.63
CA PRO A 98 -11.11 4.99 6.27
C PRO A 98 -9.64 4.99 5.84
N LEU A 99 -8.82 4.06 6.38
CA LEU A 99 -7.38 4.00 6.08
C LEU A 99 -7.10 3.86 4.59
N SER A 100 -7.91 3.09 3.86
CA SER A 100 -7.76 2.96 2.40
C SER A 100 -7.81 4.30 1.68
N SER A 101 -8.73 5.19 2.09
CA SER A 101 -8.86 6.54 1.53
C SER A 101 -7.65 7.42 1.87
N HIS A 102 -7.19 7.39 3.12
CA HIS A 102 -5.99 8.12 3.54
C HIS A 102 -4.77 7.68 2.75
N ILE A 103 -4.58 6.37 2.58
CA ILE A 103 -3.46 5.82 1.79
C ILE A 103 -3.58 6.23 0.32
N ASN A 104 -4.75 6.15 -0.30
CA ASN A 104 -4.93 6.57 -1.70
C ASN A 104 -4.55 8.03 -1.92
N LEU A 105 -4.96 8.94 -1.04
CA LEU A 105 -4.60 10.36 -1.13
C LEU A 105 -3.10 10.56 -0.93
N MET A 106 -2.50 9.91 0.05
CA MET A 106 -1.08 9.94 0.35
C MET A 106 -0.24 9.45 -0.82
N MET A 107 -0.60 8.31 -1.41
CA MET A 107 0.11 7.74 -2.55
C MET A 107 0.07 8.65 -3.77
N ASN A 108 -1.07 9.31 -4.01
CA ASN A 108 -1.21 10.32 -5.05
C ASN A 108 -0.30 11.54 -4.80
N GLN A 109 -0.22 12.00 -3.56
CA GLN A 109 0.64 13.11 -3.15
C GLN A 109 2.13 12.78 -3.34
N ILE A 110 2.56 11.56 -3.05
CA ILE A 110 3.93 11.08 -3.30
C ILE A 110 4.24 11.05 -4.80
N GLY A 111 3.23 10.82 -5.64
CA GLY A 111 3.36 10.78 -7.11
C GLY A 111 3.16 9.39 -7.71
N PHE A 112 2.63 8.45 -6.95
CA PHE A 112 2.19 7.16 -7.49
C PHE A 112 0.98 7.30 -8.40
N LEU A 113 0.91 6.46 -9.41
CA LEU A 113 -0.24 6.30 -10.29
C LEU A 113 -1.10 5.14 -9.79
N MET A 114 -2.32 5.40 -9.36
CA MET A 114 -3.24 4.34 -8.96
C MET A 114 -3.64 3.50 -10.17
N ARG A 115 -3.56 2.17 -10.04
CA ARG A 115 -3.98 1.23 -11.08
C ARG A 115 -5.37 0.67 -10.86
N GLY A 116 -5.79 0.62 -9.61
CA GLY A 116 -7.05 0.07 -9.15
C GLY A 116 -6.93 -0.58 -7.78
N GLU A 117 -7.99 -1.21 -7.37
CA GLU A 117 -8.06 -1.94 -6.10
C GLU A 117 -8.67 -3.33 -6.33
N VAL A 118 -8.24 -4.27 -5.49
CA VAL A 118 -8.83 -5.61 -5.40
C VAL A 118 -9.42 -5.74 -4.00
N ILE A 119 -10.62 -6.24 -3.91
CA ILE A 119 -11.27 -6.54 -2.63
C ILE A 119 -10.93 -7.98 -2.25
N TRP A 120 -10.30 -8.12 -1.09
CA TRP A 120 -10.09 -9.42 -0.48
C TRP A 120 -11.25 -9.73 0.44
N ASP A 121 -12.20 -10.53 -0.04
CA ASP A 121 -13.35 -10.97 0.73
C ASP A 121 -12.90 -11.99 1.81
N LYS A 122 -13.17 -11.67 3.06
CA LYS A 122 -12.86 -12.50 4.24
C LYS A 122 -14.12 -13.06 4.91
N SER A 123 -15.27 -12.98 4.25
CA SER A 123 -16.57 -13.38 4.80
C SER A 123 -16.58 -14.83 5.27
N ALA A 124 -15.90 -15.75 4.57
CA ALA A 124 -15.80 -17.17 4.95
C ALA A 124 -15.14 -17.40 6.31
N SER A 125 -14.23 -16.50 6.73
CA SER A 125 -13.53 -16.58 8.03
C SER A 125 -14.12 -15.68 9.11
N ALA A 126 -14.94 -14.71 8.73
CA ALA A 126 -15.45 -13.67 9.62
C ALA A 126 -16.81 -13.97 10.27
N GLY A 127 -17.46 -15.08 9.89
CA GLY A 127 -18.81 -15.43 10.29
C GLY A 127 -19.90 -14.64 9.53
N SER A 128 -21.16 -15.06 9.64
CA SER A 128 -22.25 -14.58 8.82
C SER A 128 -22.84 -13.22 9.22
N SER A 129 -22.43 -12.64 10.35
CA SER A 129 -22.99 -11.37 10.84
C SER A 129 -22.15 -10.17 10.41
N CYS A 130 -22.73 -9.28 9.60
CA CYS A 130 -22.13 -8.01 9.20
C CYS A 130 -22.40 -6.87 10.21
N ALA A 131 -23.18 -7.11 11.25
CA ALA A 131 -23.54 -6.11 12.26
C ALA A 131 -22.98 -6.48 13.64
N TRP A 132 -22.29 -5.54 14.27
CA TRP A 132 -21.78 -5.68 15.63
C TRP A 132 -22.54 -4.82 16.61
N GLY A 133 -23.06 -5.46 17.69
CA GLY A 133 -23.67 -4.76 18.80
C GLY A 133 -25.01 -4.11 18.52
N SER A 134 -25.63 -4.37 17.33
CA SER A 134 -26.90 -3.79 16.93
C SER A 134 -28.03 -4.82 16.77
N PHE A 135 -27.81 -6.05 17.20
CA PHE A 135 -28.85 -7.07 17.16
C PHE A 135 -30.05 -6.63 17.99
N GLN A 136 -31.22 -6.54 17.38
CA GLN A 136 -32.48 -6.08 17.96
C GLN A 136 -32.47 -4.62 18.49
N SER A 137 -31.46 -3.81 18.17
CA SER A 137 -31.41 -2.40 18.56
C SER A 137 -31.01 -1.52 17.35
N ALA A 138 -31.87 -0.60 16.98
CA ALA A 138 -31.60 0.38 15.91
C ALA A 138 -30.88 1.65 16.42
N SER A 139 -30.60 1.75 17.73
CA SER A 139 -30.09 2.98 18.35
C SER A 139 -28.65 3.30 17.96
N ASN A 140 -27.85 2.30 17.60
CA ASN A 140 -26.46 2.49 17.22
C ASN A 140 -25.94 1.32 16.36
N PRO A 141 -26.44 1.16 15.14
CA PRO A 141 -25.98 0.09 14.25
C PRO A 141 -24.50 0.30 13.88
N CYS A 142 -23.69 -0.73 14.09
CA CYS A 142 -22.30 -0.76 13.63
C CYS A 142 -22.19 -1.67 12.42
N LEU A 143 -21.64 -1.15 11.32
CA LEU A 143 -21.28 -1.96 10.16
C LEU A 143 -19.94 -2.65 10.43
N ARG A 144 -19.83 -3.90 10.03
CA ARG A 144 -18.61 -4.67 10.12
C ARG A 144 -18.00 -4.83 8.74
N ASP A 145 -16.77 -4.37 8.57
CA ASP A 145 -15.99 -4.68 7.39
C ASP A 145 -15.52 -6.14 7.43
N ILE A 146 -15.89 -6.91 6.41
CA ILE A 146 -15.51 -8.31 6.24
C ILE A 146 -14.54 -8.50 5.07
N HIS A 147 -13.90 -7.43 4.64
CA HIS A 147 -12.96 -7.41 3.53
C HIS A 147 -11.74 -6.55 3.86
N GLU A 148 -10.72 -6.73 3.07
CA GLU A 148 -9.55 -5.85 3.03
C GLU A 148 -9.35 -5.35 1.60
N TYR A 149 -8.58 -4.28 1.46
CA TYR A 149 -8.25 -3.68 0.18
C TYR A 149 -6.81 -4.01 -0.18
N LEU A 150 -6.60 -4.47 -1.42
CA LEU A 150 -5.27 -4.46 -2.02
C LEU A 150 -5.23 -3.27 -2.98
N LEU A 151 -4.58 -2.22 -2.56
CA LEU A 151 -4.43 -0.98 -3.33
C LEU A 151 -3.20 -1.12 -4.23
N ILE A 152 -3.37 -0.96 -5.53
CA ILE A 152 -2.33 -1.24 -6.53
C ILE A 152 -1.90 0.04 -7.22
N PHE A 153 -0.60 0.31 -7.16
CA PHE A 153 0.02 1.53 -7.68
C PHE A 153 1.18 1.22 -8.63
N SER A 154 1.57 2.23 -9.43
CA SER A 154 2.77 2.22 -10.27
C SER A 154 3.57 3.49 -10.07
N LYS A 155 4.89 3.40 -10.27
CA LYS A 155 5.79 4.56 -10.34
C LYS A 155 5.95 5.06 -11.76
N GLY A 156 5.64 6.34 -11.99
CA GLY A 156 5.96 7.09 -13.21
C GLY A 156 5.22 6.66 -14.47
N ASP A 157 5.08 5.37 -14.75
CA ASP A 157 4.37 4.82 -15.90
C ASP A 157 3.52 3.59 -15.49
N TYR A 158 2.51 3.30 -16.29
CA TYR A 158 1.71 2.08 -16.17
C TYR A 158 2.41 0.86 -16.77
N LYS A 159 3.44 1.03 -17.58
CA LYS A 159 4.18 -0.03 -18.25
C LYS A 159 5.62 -0.07 -17.76
N LEU A 160 6.13 -1.29 -17.53
CA LEU A 160 7.58 -1.48 -17.41
C LEU A 160 8.23 -1.19 -18.78
N PRO A 161 9.34 -0.42 -18.80
CA PRO A 161 10.07 -0.12 -20.04
C PRO A 161 10.87 -1.35 -20.50
N ARG A 162 10.16 -2.43 -20.88
CA ARG A 162 10.76 -3.69 -21.36
C ARG A 162 10.41 -3.90 -22.84
N ASP A 163 11.35 -4.43 -23.60
CA ASP A 163 11.12 -4.85 -24.96
C ASP A 163 10.19 -6.10 -25.05
N LYS A 164 9.80 -6.48 -26.29
CA LYS A 164 8.88 -7.62 -26.48
C LYS A 164 9.47 -8.94 -25.99
N LYS A 165 10.80 -9.14 -26.12
CA LYS A 165 11.48 -10.37 -25.72
C LYS A 165 11.51 -10.50 -24.20
N GLN A 166 11.95 -9.47 -23.49
CA GLN A 166 11.96 -9.42 -22.03
C GLN A 166 10.55 -9.61 -21.42
N ARG A 167 9.50 -9.13 -22.09
CA ARG A 167 8.11 -9.36 -21.67
C ARG A 167 7.65 -10.80 -21.91
N ALA A 168 8.17 -11.47 -22.92
CA ALA A 168 7.83 -12.87 -23.20
C ALA A 168 8.49 -13.83 -22.21
N GLU A 169 9.71 -13.54 -21.77
CA GLU A 169 10.45 -14.32 -20.75
C GLU A 169 9.80 -14.30 -19.37
N GLY A 170 8.99 -13.30 -19.05
CA GLY A 170 8.23 -13.19 -17.80
C GLY A 170 6.81 -13.76 -17.86
N ARG A 171 6.41 -14.42 -18.94
CA ARG A 171 5.12 -15.11 -19.04
C ARG A 171 5.26 -16.52 -18.47
N ILE A 172 4.58 -16.75 -17.35
CA ILE A 172 4.32 -18.09 -16.79
C ILE A 172 3.14 -18.69 -17.54
#